data_73dd11663e53280f057527e24a040f51
#
_entry.id   73dd11663e53280f057527e24a040f51
#
_cell.length_a   1.000
_cell.length_b   1.000
_cell.length_c   1.000
_cell.angle_alpha   90.00
_cell.angle_beta   90.00
_cell.angle_gamma   90.00
#
_symmetry.space_group_name_H-M   'P 1'
#
loop_
_entity.id
_entity.type
_entity.pdbx_description
1 polymer ?
#
loop_
_entity_poly.entity_id
_entity_poly.type
_entity_poly.pdbx_seq_one_letter_code
_entity_poly.pdbx_strand_id
1 'polypeptide(L)'
;QPARRLARRRRLAASNFRIHLTFATATIASMPVDQSALDAVALSRAEYDLLVQQLGREPNEVELGMFGSLWSEHCGYKNSKPLLKLFPSGGDHILTKVGAENAGAIDIGDGLCVVMKVESHNHPSAIEPYQGAATGVGGIVRDIFAMGAYPIAILDSLRFGPPDDPQNKYLFDGVVGGIGGYGNCLGIPTVGGEVVFAEAYNGNPLVNAMCVGVAETKKLLSAKAQGEGNVLLLAGADTGRDGIHGASGLASRTDPEARFEEMRPAVQVGNPVMEKLLMEACYELAS
;
A
#
# COMPACT_ATOMS: atom_id res chain seq x y z
N GLN A 1 -59.67 19.78 -6.54
CA GLN A 1 -59.13 20.94 -7.27
C GLN A 1 -57.73 21.30 -6.78
N PRO A 2 -56.90 21.85 -7.63
CA PRO A 2 -55.45 21.59 -7.65
C PRO A 2 -54.67 22.76 -7.14
N ALA A 3 -53.52 22.51 -6.52
CA ALA A 3 -52.53 23.56 -6.23
C ALA A 3 -51.29 23.37 -7.11
N ARG A 4 -51.24 24.18 -8.18
CA ARG A 4 -50.00 24.53 -8.88
C ARG A 4 -49.18 25.45 -7.97
N ARG A 5 -47.91 25.12 -7.69
CA ARG A 5 -46.86 26.11 -7.37
C ARG A 5 -45.50 25.68 -7.87
N LEU A 6 -45.08 26.26 -8.95
CA LEU A 6 -43.83 26.94 -9.22
C LEU A 6 -42.52 26.19 -8.96
N ALA A 7 -42.03 25.51 -9.98
CA ALA A 7 -40.64 25.24 -10.20
C ALA A 7 -39.88 26.54 -10.47
N ARG A 8 -39.16 27.09 -9.52
CA ARG A 8 -38.11 28.10 -9.76
C ARG A 8 -36.82 27.36 -10.08
N ARG A 9 -36.51 27.26 -11.38
CA ARG A 9 -35.16 26.93 -11.84
C ARG A 9 -34.21 28.08 -11.45
N ARG A 10 -33.42 27.92 -10.44
CA ARG A 10 -32.21 28.72 -10.24
C ARG A 10 -31.17 28.21 -11.22
N ARG A 11 -30.91 28.93 -12.27
CA ARG A 11 -29.68 28.81 -13.08
C ARG A 11 -28.54 29.28 -12.18
N LEU A 12 -27.71 28.32 -11.73
CA LEU A 12 -26.39 28.63 -11.20
C LEU A 12 -25.54 29.06 -12.40
N ALA A 13 -25.16 30.33 -12.42
CA ALA A 13 -24.18 30.83 -13.35
C ALA A 13 -22.86 30.12 -13.08
N ALA A 14 -22.37 29.37 -14.06
CA ALA A 14 -21.03 28.86 -14.06
C ALA A 14 -20.05 30.04 -14.15
N SER A 15 -19.48 30.44 -13.01
CA SER A 15 -18.34 31.36 -13.02
C SER A 15 -17.14 30.59 -13.54
N ASN A 16 -16.69 30.93 -14.74
CA ASN A 16 -15.42 30.48 -15.29
C ASN A 16 -14.29 31.02 -14.41
N PHE A 17 -13.90 30.30 -13.41
CA PHE A 17 -12.69 30.59 -12.64
C PHE A 17 -11.50 30.09 -13.46
N ARG A 18 -10.93 30.96 -14.31
CA ARG A 18 -9.62 30.71 -14.91
C ARG A 18 -8.57 31.04 -13.86
N ILE A 19 -7.99 30.02 -13.26
CA ILE A 19 -6.76 30.17 -12.47
C ILE A 19 -5.64 30.42 -13.48
N HIS A 20 -5.23 31.69 -13.64
CA HIS A 20 -3.97 32.01 -14.28
C HIS A 20 -2.85 31.72 -13.26
N LEU A 21 -2.27 30.52 -13.34
CA LEU A 21 -1.00 30.24 -12.68
C LEU A 21 0.10 30.92 -13.49
N THR A 22 0.46 32.14 -13.10
CA THR A 22 1.70 32.78 -13.54
C THR A 22 2.84 32.10 -12.78
N PHE A 23 3.50 31.12 -13.40
CA PHE A 23 4.76 30.63 -12.90
C PHE A 23 5.80 31.74 -13.09
N ALA A 24 6.15 32.41 -11.99
CA ALA A 24 7.36 33.21 -11.96
C ALA A 24 8.54 32.21 -12.06
N THR A 25 9.21 32.18 -13.18
CA THR A 25 10.50 31.48 -13.35
C THR A 25 11.56 32.25 -12.56
N ALA A 26 11.58 32.08 -11.25
CA ALA A 26 12.76 32.41 -10.48
C ALA A 26 13.78 31.31 -10.80
N THR A 27 14.80 31.64 -11.57
CA THR A 27 15.99 30.81 -11.72
C THR A 27 16.72 30.83 -10.37
N ILE A 28 16.31 29.93 -9.49
CA ILE A 28 17.10 29.61 -8.29
C ILE A 28 18.31 28.86 -8.83
N ALA A 29 19.49 29.45 -8.75
CA ALA A 29 20.73 28.74 -8.99
C ALA A 29 20.74 27.55 -8.04
N SER A 30 20.58 26.33 -8.57
CA SER A 30 20.55 25.12 -7.78
C SER A 30 21.94 24.89 -7.20
N MET A 31 22.07 24.96 -5.90
CA MET A 31 23.25 24.39 -5.23
C MET A 31 23.20 22.87 -5.45
N PRO A 32 24.35 22.25 -5.75
CA PRO A 32 24.38 20.79 -5.91
C PRO A 32 23.75 20.13 -4.67
N VAL A 33 22.78 19.23 -4.90
CA VAL A 33 22.14 18.49 -3.82
C VAL A 33 23.20 17.71 -3.05
N ASP A 34 23.31 17.97 -1.75
CA ASP A 34 24.29 17.29 -0.90
C ASP A 34 23.88 15.82 -0.65
N GLN A 35 24.82 15.04 -0.12
CA GLN A 35 24.57 13.63 0.14
C GLN A 35 23.49 13.44 1.22
N SER A 36 23.41 14.33 2.20
CA SER A 36 22.44 14.24 3.29
C SER A 36 20.98 14.39 2.77
N ALA A 37 20.76 15.25 1.78
CA ALA A 37 19.46 15.41 1.15
C ALA A 37 19.08 14.16 0.32
N LEU A 38 20.04 13.50 -0.32
CA LEU A 38 19.81 12.24 -1.02
C LEU A 38 19.51 11.11 -0.04
N ASP A 39 20.24 11.01 1.05
CA ASP A 39 20.03 10.02 2.10
C ASP A 39 18.65 10.19 2.74
N ALA A 40 18.18 11.43 2.92
CA ALA A 40 16.84 11.72 3.45
C ALA A 40 15.70 11.16 2.61
N VAL A 41 15.91 11.07 1.28
CA VAL A 41 14.93 10.52 0.33
C VAL A 41 15.32 9.13 -0.20
N ALA A 42 16.36 8.53 0.38
CA ALA A 42 16.86 7.19 0.02
C ALA A 42 17.25 7.03 -1.48
N LEU A 43 17.79 8.06 -2.07
CA LEU A 43 18.38 8.03 -3.42
C LEU A 43 19.91 7.93 -3.34
N SER A 44 20.48 7.04 -4.13
CA SER A 44 21.92 7.01 -4.36
C SER A 44 22.35 8.14 -5.31
N ARG A 45 23.64 8.49 -5.27
CA ARG A 45 24.19 9.47 -6.22
C ARG A 45 23.98 9.07 -7.69
N ALA A 46 24.12 7.81 -8.00
CA ALA A 46 23.93 7.30 -9.36
C ALA A 46 22.47 7.44 -9.82
N GLU A 47 21.49 7.22 -8.93
CA GLU A 47 20.07 7.45 -9.22
C GLU A 47 19.78 8.93 -9.42
N TYR A 48 20.38 9.79 -8.60
CA TYR A 48 20.25 11.24 -8.76
C TYR A 48 20.82 11.74 -10.09
N ASP A 49 22.00 11.27 -10.50
CA ASP A 49 22.62 11.63 -11.76
C ASP A 49 21.75 11.17 -12.95
N LEU A 50 21.15 9.98 -12.86
CA LEU A 50 20.17 9.49 -13.83
C LEU A 50 18.92 10.36 -13.89
N LEU A 51 18.41 10.79 -12.73
CA LEU A 51 17.27 11.69 -12.63
C LEU A 51 17.54 13.03 -13.31
N VAL A 52 18.69 13.65 -13.02
CA VAL A 52 19.13 14.91 -13.67
C VAL A 52 19.23 14.74 -15.18
N GLN A 53 19.79 13.61 -15.63
CA GLN A 53 19.87 13.29 -17.06
C GLN A 53 18.47 13.19 -17.70
N GLN A 54 17.53 12.51 -17.05
CA GLN A 54 16.18 12.32 -17.59
C GLN A 54 15.34 13.61 -17.58
N LEU A 55 15.49 14.44 -16.54
CA LEU A 55 14.81 15.73 -16.47
C LEU A 55 15.45 16.80 -17.37
N GLY A 56 16.72 16.66 -17.74
CA GLY A 56 17.51 17.68 -18.43
C GLY A 56 17.83 18.91 -17.56
N ARG A 57 17.60 18.81 -16.25
CA ARG A 57 17.84 19.85 -15.23
C ARG A 57 17.93 19.22 -13.83
N GLU A 58 18.38 20.01 -12.86
CA GLU A 58 18.29 19.63 -11.46
C GLU A 58 16.82 19.49 -10.99
N PRO A 59 16.49 18.45 -10.21
CA PRO A 59 15.19 18.31 -9.58
C PRO A 59 15.01 19.35 -8.48
N ASN A 60 13.77 19.81 -8.29
CA ASN A 60 13.42 20.56 -7.09
C ASN A 60 13.19 19.60 -5.89
N GLU A 61 13.01 20.15 -4.70
CA GLU A 61 12.83 19.37 -3.46
C GLU A 61 11.64 18.42 -3.53
N VAL A 62 10.53 18.86 -4.10
CA VAL A 62 9.31 18.02 -4.25
C VAL A 62 9.56 16.87 -5.22
N GLU A 63 10.19 17.14 -6.36
CA GLU A 63 10.56 16.13 -7.35
C GLU A 63 11.53 15.11 -6.74
N LEU A 64 12.52 15.58 -5.98
CA LEU A 64 13.46 14.70 -5.29
C LEU A 64 12.73 13.73 -4.33
N GLY A 65 11.81 14.24 -3.52
CA GLY A 65 10.97 13.41 -2.65
C GLY A 65 10.07 12.43 -3.40
N MET A 66 9.47 12.86 -4.52
CA MET A 66 8.65 11.99 -5.38
C MET A 66 9.48 10.85 -5.98
N PHE A 67 10.66 11.14 -6.54
CA PHE A 67 11.52 10.12 -7.11
C PHE A 67 12.10 9.19 -6.04
N GLY A 68 12.46 9.70 -4.86
CA GLY A 68 12.85 8.87 -3.73
C GLY A 68 11.79 7.84 -3.36
N SER A 69 10.52 8.24 -3.33
CA SER A 69 9.42 7.31 -3.08
C SER A 69 9.17 6.35 -4.24
N LEU A 70 9.07 6.84 -5.48
CA LEU A 70 8.74 6.03 -6.65
C LEU A 70 9.85 5.04 -7.03
N TRP A 71 11.12 5.39 -6.82
CA TRP A 71 12.28 4.55 -7.10
C TRP A 71 12.73 3.73 -5.88
N SER A 72 11.99 3.76 -4.78
CA SER A 72 12.27 2.94 -3.61
C SER A 72 12.10 1.44 -3.91
N GLU A 73 12.61 0.59 -3.02
CA GLU A 73 12.37 -0.85 -3.08
C GLU A 73 10.88 -1.17 -3.00
N HIS A 74 10.11 -0.38 -2.21
CA HIS A 74 8.67 -0.58 -2.04
C HIS A 74 7.88 -0.35 -3.33
N CYS A 75 8.11 0.77 -4.03
CA CYS A 75 7.36 1.11 -5.25
C CYS A 75 8.03 0.60 -6.54
N GLY A 76 9.36 0.73 -6.62
CA GLY A 76 10.14 0.46 -7.82
C GLY A 76 10.76 -0.94 -7.88
N TYR A 77 10.78 -1.67 -6.75
CA TYR A 77 11.47 -2.97 -6.65
C TYR A 77 12.91 -2.92 -7.13
N LYS A 78 13.62 -1.81 -6.81
CA LYS A 78 14.92 -1.48 -7.42
C LYS A 78 15.99 -2.56 -7.25
N ASN A 79 15.95 -3.29 -6.14
CA ASN A 79 16.88 -4.37 -5.84
C ASN A 79 16.30 -5.75 -6.15
N SER A 80 15.00 -5.97 -5.87
CA SER A 80 14.36 -7.29 -5.99
C SER A 80 13.86 -7.60 -7.41
N LYS A 81 13.61 -6.60 -8.25
CA LYS A 81 13.08 -6.79 -9.60
C LYS A 81 13.85 -7.81 -10.48
N PRO A 82 15.18 -7.89 -10.44
CA PRO A 82 15.92 -8.94 -11.15
C PRO A 82 15.59 -10.35 -10.66
N LEU A 83 15.34 -10.49 -9.35
CA LEU A 83 15.03 -11.78 -8.72
C LEU A 83 13.60 -12.24 -9.05
N LEU A 84 12.66 -11.30 -9.18
CA LEU A 84 11.27 -11.62 -9.53
C LEU A 84 11.17 -12.33 -10.90
N LYS A 85 12.12 -12.08 -11.79
CA LYS A 85 12.20 -12.74 -13.11
C LYS A 85 12.54 -14.24 -13.03
N LEU A 86 13.05 -14.71 -11.89
CA LEU A 86 13.41 -16.11 -11.67
C LEU A 86 12.19 -16.96 -11.32
N PHE A 87 11.06 -16.33 -10.89
CA PHE A 87 9.84 -17.06 -10.58
C PHE A 87 9.12 -17.48 -11.87
N PRO A 88 8.54 -18.69 -11.90
CA PRO A 88 7.71 -19.11 -13.02
C PRO A 88 6.48 -18.19 -13.10
N SER A 89 6.23 -17.64 -14.27
CA SER A 89 5.17 -16.64 -14.48
C SER A 89 4.15 -17.06 -15.56
N GLY A 90 4.21 -18.29 -16.01
CA GLY A 90 3.34 -18.84 -17.05
C GLY A 90 2.67 -20.14 -16.63
N GLY A 91 1.48 -20.39 -17.15
CA GLY A 91 0.69 -21.61 -16.93
C GLY A 91 -0.75 -21.36 -17.35
N ASP A 92 -1.44 -22.41 -17.79
CA ASP A 92 -2.81 -22.31 -18.32
C ASP A 92 -3.83 -21.85 -17.28
N HIS A 93 -3.54 -22.05 -15.99
CA HIS A 93 -4.40 -21.63 -14.88
C HIS A 93 -4.09 -20.23 -14.37
N ILE A 94 -3.03 -19.56 -14.83
CA ILE A 94 -2.67 -18.23 -14.36
C ILE A 94 -3.48 -17.17 -15.11
N LEU A 95 -4.32 -16.45 -14.38
CA LEU A 95 -5.23 -15.46 -14.95
C LEU A 95 -4.63 -14.04 -14.99
N THR A 96 -3.61 -13.76 -14.16
CA THR A 96 -2.96 -12.46 -14.06
C THR A 96 -1.51 -12.51 -14.50
N LYS A 97 -1.07 -11.49 -15.25
CA LYS A 97 0.35 -11.34 -15.60
C LYS A 97 1.11 -10.76 -14.42
N VAL A 98 2.36 -11.16 -14.26
CA VAL A 98 3.24 -10.61 -13.21
C VAL A 98 3.30 -9.08 -13.28
N GLY A 99 2.98 -8.43 -12.16
CA GLY A 99 3.02 -6.97 -12.02
C GLY A 99 1.94 -6.20 -12.80
N ALA A 100 0.93 -6.87 -13.34
CA ALA A 100 -0.15 -6.21 -14.07
C ALA A 100 -1.33 -5.82 -13.16
N GLU A 101 -1.55 -6.57 -12.09
CA GLU A 101 -2.68 -6.41 -11.17
C GLU A 101 -2.20 -6.39 -9.72
N ASN A 102 -3.09 -6.04 -8.80
CA ASN A 102 -2.79 -5.91 -7.36
C ASN A 102 -2.49 -7.25 -6.68
N ALA A 103 -3.07 -8.35 -7.18
CA ALA A 103 -2.89 -9.69 -6.64
C ALA A 103 -2.76 -10.73 -7.75
N GLY A 104 -2.30 -11.92 -7.42
CA GLY A 104 -2.29 -13.07 -8.30
C GLY A 104 -3.66 -13.75 -8.35
N ALA A 105 -4.10 -14.20 -9.53
CA ALA A 105 -5.33 -14.97 -9.69
C ALA A 105 -5.06 -16.28 -10.45
N ILE A 106 -5.61 -17.38 -9.91
CA ILE A 106 -5.47 -18.74 -10.45
C ILE A 106 -6.83 -19.34 -10.68
N ASP A 107 -7.07 -19.85 -11.87
CA ASP A 107 -8.28 -20.64 -12.21
C ASP A 107 -8.26 -21.97 -11.44
N ILE A 108 -9.33 -22.27 -10.74
CA ILE A 108 -9.52 -23.51 -9.99
C ILE A 108 -10.58 -24.44 -10.59
N GLY A 109 -11.10 -24.09 -11.77
CA GLY A 109 -12.19 -24.81 -12.44
C GLY A 109 -13.57 -24.30 -12.09
N ASP A 110 -14.57 -24.83 -12.74
CA ASP A 110 -15.99 -24.51 -12.55
C ASP A 110 -16.34 -23.00 -12.67
N GLY A 111 -15.51 -22.24 -13.39
CA GLY A 111 -15.68 -20.80 -13.57
C GLY A 111 -15.28 -19.98 -12.33
N LEU A 112 -14.58 -20.58 -11.39
CA LEU A 112 -14.06 -19.93 -10.17
C LEU A 112 -12.57 -19.72 -10.23
N CYS A 113 -12.10 -18.70 -9.52
CA CYS A 113 -10.69 -18.46 -9.31
C CYS A 113 -10.38 -18.10 -7.86
N VAL A 114 -9.16 -18.41 -7.44
CA VAL A 114 -8.56 -17.95 -6.19
C VAL A 114 -7.73 -16.72 -6.51
N VAL A 115 -7.94 -15.67 -5.75
CA VAL A 115 -7.13 -14.44 -5.77
C VAL A 115 -6.34 -14.38 -4.48
N MET A 116 -5.02 -14.16 -4.56
CA MET A 116 -4.15 -14.17 -3.39
C MET A 116 -3.07 -13.10 -3.46
N LYS A 117 -2.76 -12.55 -2.31
CA LYS A 117 -1.67 -11.58 -2.11
C LYS A 117 -0.97 -11.85 -0.79
N VAL A 118 0.35 -11.81 -0.83
CA VAL A 118 1.20 -11.79 0.37
C VAL A 118 2.06 -10.53 0.36
N GLU A 119 2.20 -9.91 1.49
CA GLU A 119 3.01 -8.71 1.67
C GLU A 119 3.74 -8.73 3.01
N SER A 120 4.96 -8.17 3.02
CA SER A 120 5.76 -8.02 4.23
C SER A 120 5.54 -6.64 4.84
N HIS A 121 5.24 -6.59 6.14
CA HIS A 121 5.04 -5.34 6.88
C HIS A 121 5.97 -5.25 8.09
N ASN A 122 7.28 -5.50 7.85
CA ASN A 122 8.30 -5.72 8.88
C ASN A 122 8.66 -4.45 9.65
N HIS A 123 9.20 -3.43 8.97
CA HIS A 123 9.67 -2.20 9.61
C HIS A 123 8.56 -1.44 10.35
N PRO A 124 7.35 -1.26 9.78
CA PRO A 124 6.25 -0.69 10.54
C PRO A 124 5.92 -1.47 11.82
N SER A 125 5.99 -2.80 11.77
CA SER A 125 5.73 -3.66 12.93
C SER A 125 6.85 -3.63 13.96
N ALA A 126 8.10 -3.37 13.55
CA ALA A 126 9.20 -3.17 14.48
C ALA A 126 9.04 -1.88 15.31
N ILE A 127 8.40 -0.86 14.74
CA ILE A 127 8.19 0.45 15.36
C ILE A 127 6.91 0.48 16.20
N GLU A 128 5.79 0.10 15.61
CA GLU A 128 4.46 0.01 16.21
C GLU A 128 3.84 -1.35 15.86
N PRO A 129 4.09 -2.38 16.67
CA PRO A 129 3.79 -3.76 16.26
C PRO A 129 2.30 -3.99 16.02
N TYR A 130 1.41 -3.38 16.81
CA TYR A 130 -0.02 -3.52 16.59
C TYR A 130 -0.46 -2.83 15.29
N GLN A 131 -0.17 -1.55 15.13
CA GLN A 131 -0.61 -0.77 13.96
C GLN A 131 0.12 -1.22 12.68
N GLY A 132 1.41 -1.53 12.80
CA GLY A 132 2.20 -2.03 11.67
C GLY A 132 1.64 -3.33 11.10
N ALA A 133 1.32 -4.29 11.94
CA ALA A 133 0.74 -5.57 11.51
C ALA A 133 -0.72 -5.44 11.06
N ALA A 134 -1.51 -4.64 11.78
CA ALA A 134 -2.89 -4.32 11.42
C ALA A 134 -3.01 -3.73 10.00
N THR A 135 -2.16 -2.74 9.68
CA THR A 135 -2.13 -2.12 8.35
C THR A 135 -1.64 -3.11 7.28
N GLY A 136 -0.74 -4.02 7.64
CA GLY A 136 -0.34 -5.12 6.75
C GLY A 136 -1.53 -5.97 6.30
N VAL A 137 -2.42 -6.34 7.23
CA VAL A 137 -3.67 -7.06 6.92
C VAL A 137 -4.58 -6.20 6.04
N GLY A 138 -4.80 -4.93 6.39
CA GLY A 138 -5.64 -4.04 5.60
C GLY A 138 -5.16 -3.90 4.15
N GLY A 139 -3.85 -3.73 3.94
CA GLY A 139 -3.27 -3.62 2.61
C GLY A 139 -3.56 -4.83 1.72
N ILE A 140 -3.33 -6.05 2.23
CA ILE A 140 -3.54 -7.27 1.43
C ILE A 140 -5.02 -7.60 1.19
N VAL A 141 -5.90 -7.28 2.15
CA VAL A 141 -7.34 -7.47 1.97
C VAL A 141 -7.87 -6.53 0.88
N ARG A 142 -7.38 -5.29 0.86
CA ARG A 142 -7.72 -4.32 -0.18
C ARG A 142 -7.35 -4.79 -1.58
N ASP A 143 -6.19 -5.38 -1.74
CA ASP A 143 -5.74 -5.92 -3.02
C ASP A 143 -6.66 -7.02 -3.54
N ILE A 144 -7.24 -7.84 -2.64
CA ILE A 144 -8.17 -8.89 -3.00
C ILE A 144 -9.51 -8.33 -3.50
N PHE A 145 -10.16 -7.47 -2.70
CA PHE A 145 -11.47 -6.94 -3.11
C PHE A 145 -11.38 -5.93 -4.25
N ALA A 146 -10.24 -5.27 -4.44
CA ALA A 146 -10.00 -4.41 -5.61
C ALA A 146 -10.02 -5.19 -6.93
N MET A 147 -9.78 -6.50 -6.89
CA MET A 147 -9.90 -7.39 -8.04
C MET A 147 -11.27 -8.05 -8.19
N GLY A 148 -12.27 -7.64 -7.40
CA GLY A 148 -13.63 -8.20 -7.43
C GLY A 148 -13.76 -9.54 -6.71
N ALA A 149 -12.73 -9.98 -5.97
CA ALA A 149 -12.78 -11.20 -5.18
C ALA A 149 -13.25 -10.92 -3.75
N TYR A 150 -13.98 -11.84 -3.15
CA TYR A 150 -14.38 -11.74 -1.75
C TYR A 150 -13.32 -12.38 -0.85
N PRO A 151 -12.71 -11.62 0.08
CA PRO A 151 -11.71 -12.14 1.00
C PRO A 151 -12.33 -13.18 1.96
N ILE A 152 -11.70 -14.35 2.06
CA ILE A 152 -12.24 -15.46 2.86
C ILE A 152 -11.29 -15.97 3.93
N ALA A 153 -9.99 -15.71 3.82
CA ALA A 153 -8.99 -16.23 4.75
C ALA A 153 -7.76 -15.35 4.82
N ILE A 154 -7.18 -15.27 6.02
CA ILE A 154 -5.86 -14.70 6.29
C ILE A 154 -4.93 -15.85 6.69
N LEU A 155 -3.70 -15.78 6.22
CA LEU A 155 -2.59 -16.66 6.62
C LEU A 155 -1.36 -15.81 6.87
N ASP A 156 -0.56 -16.18 7.87
CA ASP A 156 0.58 -15.36 8.27
C ASP A 156 1.85 -16.20 8.36
N SER A 157 2.98 -15.61 7.98
CA SER A 157 4.30 -16.19 8.18
C SER A 157 5.14 -15.23 8.98
N LEU A 158 5.30 -15.51 10.28
CA LEU A 158 5.85 -14.61 11.26
C LEU A 158 7.22 -15.09 11.77
N ARG A 159 8.14 -14.15 11.95
CA ARG A 159 9.47 -14.41 12.52
C ARG A 159 9.78 -13.39 13.58
N PHE A 160 10.27 -13.84 14.72
CA PHE A 160 10.64 -13.00 15.86
C PHE A 160 11.95 -13.47 16.46
N GLY A 161 12.60 -12.60 17.23
CA GLY A 161 13.68 -13.01 18.13
C GLY A 161 13.18 -13.93 19.25
N PRO A 162 14.08 -14.48 20.08
CA PRO A 162 13.72 -15.38 21.18
C PRO A 162 12.65 -14.76 22.10
N PRO A 163 11.62 -15.55 22.50
CA PRO A 163 10.45 -15.03 23.23
C PRO A 163 10.72 -14.74 24.72
N ASP A 164 11.85 -15.12 25.25
CA ASP A 164 12.32 -14.82 26.60
C ASP A 164 12.86 -13.38 26.72
N ASP A 165 13.18 -12.73 25.61
CA ASP A 165 13.49 -11.30 25.58
C ASP A 165 12.19 -10.46 25.66
N PRO A 166 12.07 -9.53 26.65
CA PRO A 166 10.86 -8.71 26.81
C PRO A 166 10.49 -7.88 25.57
N GLN A 167 11.49 -7.40 24.82
CA GLN A 167 11.24 -6.61 23.59
C GLN A 167 10.65 -7.50 22.49
N ASN A 168 11.19 -8.70 22.28
CA ASN A 168 10.65 -9.63 21.30
C ASN A 168 9.24 -10.10 21.68
N LYS A 169 8.98 -10.28 22.98
CA LYS A 169 7.64 -10.58 23.47
C LYS A 169 6.66 -9.45 23.19
N TYR A 170 7.05 -8.20 23.43
CA TYR A 170 6.24 -7.03 23.11
C TYR A 170 5.90 -6.97 21.61
N LEU A 171 6.90 -7.20 20.75
CA LEU A 171 6.70 -7.23 19.30
C LEU A 171 5.73 -8.34 18.90
N PHE A 172 5.91 -9.53 19.43
CA PHE A 172 5.05 -10.69 19.17
C PHE A 172 3.61 -10.43 19.58
N ASP A 173 3.38 -10.01 20.82
CA ASP A 173 2.04 -9.74 21.36
C ASP A 173 1.32 -8.65 20.55
N GLY A 174 2.04 -7.58 20.18
CA GLY A 174 1.51 -6.50 19.37
C GLY A 174 1.16 -6.91 17.94
N VAL A 175 2.04 -7.64 17.27
CA VAL A 175 1.81 -8.14 15.90
C VAL A 175 0.60 -9.06 15.85
N VAL A 176 0.55 -10.06 16.73
CA VAL A 176 -0.58 -11.01 16.78
C VAL A 176 -1.88 -10.30 17.13
N GLY A 177 -1.82 -9.34 18.08
CA GLY A 177 -2.97 -8.49 18.41
C GLY A 177 -3.45 -7.64 17.23
N GLY A 178 -2.54 -7.06 16.47
CA GLY A 178 -2.85 -6.24 15.28
C GLY A 178 -3.51 -7.05 14.16
N ILE A 179 -2.95 -8.20 13.83
CA ILE A 179 -3.51 -9.12 12.82
C ILE A 179 -4.92 -9.56 13.24
N GLY A 180 -5.05 -10.09 14.47
CA GLY A 180 -6.34 -10.57 14.97
C GLY A 180 -7.38 -9.46 15.10
N GLY A 181 -7.00 -8.28 15.59
CA GLY A 181 -7.89 -7.13 15.74
C GLY A 181 -8.43 -6.65 14.40
N TYR A 182 -7.58 -6.53 13.39
CA TYR A 182 -8.00 -6.09 12.05
C TYR A 182 -8.87 -7.14 11.36
N GLY A 183 -8.42 -8.41 11.33
CA GLY A 183 -9.16 -9.51 10.73
C GLY A 183 -10.55 -9.71 11.36
N ASN A 184 -10.65 -9.59 12.68
CA ASN A 184 -11.93 -9.68 13.40
C ASN A 184 -12.91 -8.56 12.98
N CYS A 185 -12.45 -7.32 12.83
CA CYS A 185 -13.29 -6.22 12.36
C CYS A 185 -13.79 -6.44 10.93
N LEU A 186 -12.98 -7.02 10.07
CA LEU A 186 -13.36 -7.36 8.69
C LEU A 186 -14.25 -8.61 8.61
N GLY A 187 -14.24 -9.45 9.65
CA GLY A 187 -14.92 -10.75 9.65
C GLY A 187 -14.20 -11.82 8.84
N ILE A 188 -12.87 -11.68 8.67
CA ILE A 188 -12.05 -12.62 7.91
C ILE A 188 -11.19 -13.41 8.90
N PRO A 189 -11.33 -14.76 8.97
CA PRO A 189 -10.58 -15.58 9.90
C PRO A 189 -9.11 -15.76 9.48
N THR A 190 -8.20 -15.75 10.42
CA THR A 190 -6.86 -16.29 10.24
C THR A 190 -6.93 -17.81 10.39
N VAL A 191 -6.71 -18.52 9.30
CA VAL A 191 -6.95 -19.98 9.22
C VAL A 191 -5.66 -20.81 9.28
N GLY A 192 -4.49 -20.16 9.17
CA GLY A 192 -3.23 -20.86 9.19
C GLY A 192 -2.04 -19.91 9.13
N GLY A 193 -0.85 -20.52 9.07
CA GLY A 193 0.41 -19.79 9.02
C GLY A 193 1.49 -20.51 9.84
N GLU A 194 2.56 -19.78 10.13
CA GLU A 194 3.67 -20.28 10.94
C GLU A 194 4.29 -19.16 11.78
N VAL A 195 4.85 -19.53 12.90
CA VAL A 195 5.65 -18.64 13.74
C VAL A 195 6.99 -19.32 14.02
N VAL A 196 8.09 -18.58 13.77
CA VAL A 196 9.45 -19.07 14.04
C VAL A 196 10.18 -18.03 14.89
N PHE A 197 10.95 -18.52 15.87
CA PHE A 197 11.80 -17.70 16.73
C PHE A 197 13.26 -17.98 16.42
N ALA A 198 14.05 -16.93 16.16
CA ALA A 198 15.50 -17.04 15.94
C ALA A 198 16.19 -15.71 16.24
N GLU A 199 17.43 -15.77 16.73
CA GLU A 199 18.27 -14.60 17.09
C GLU A 199 18.38 -13.55 15.96
N ALA A 200 18.38 -14.00 14.71
CA ALA A 200 18.48 -13.12 13.55
C ALA A 200 17.34 -12.09 13.44
N TYR A 201 16.24 -12.31 14.17
CA TYR A 201 15.06 -11.42 14.13
C TYR A 201 14.91 -10.58 15.41
N ASN A 202 15.95 -10.48 16.24
CA ASN A 202 15.94 -9.62 17.41
C ASN A 202 15.61 -8.17 17.03
N GLY A 203 14.55 -7.60 17.63
CA GLY A 203 14.13 -6.23 17.43
C GLY A 203 13.59 -5.87 16.04
N ASN A 204 13.72 -6.78 15.06
CA ASN A 204 13.24 -6.56 13.68
C ASN A 204 12.51 -7.78 13.14
N PRO A 205 11.22 -7.96 13.47
CA PRO A 205 10.44 -9.12 13.11
C PRO A 205 10.17 -9.17 11.60
N LEU A 206 9.98 -10.39 11.06
CA LEU A 206 9.33 -10.54 9.76
C LEU A 206 7.84 -10.77 9.99
N VAL A 207 7.05 -9.90 9.37
CA VAL A 207 5.58 -9.94 9.42
C VAL A 207 5.06 -10.06 8.00
N ASN A 208 4.80 -11.27 7.56
CA ASN A 208 4.23 -11.52 6.25
C ASN A 208 2.76 -11.91 6.44
N ALA A 209 1.87 -11.08 5.94
CA ALA A 209 0.45 -11.33 5.93
C ALA A 209 0.00 -11.70 4.52
N MET A 210 -0.86 -12.71 4.42
CA MET A 210 -1.44 -13.19 3.18
C MET A 210 -2.96 -13.18 3.29
N CYS A 211 -3.63 -12.69 2.25
CA CYS A 211 -5.07 -12.82 2.11
C CYS A 211 -5.41 -13.68 0.88
N VAL A 212 -6.42 -14.49 1.04
CA VAL A 212 -7.02 -15.30 -0.02
C VAL A 212 -8.47 -14.91 -0.20
N GLY A 213 -8.88 -14.73 -1.45
CA GLY A 213 -10.26 -14.49 -1.83
C GLY A 213 -10.71 -15.40 -2.96
N VAL A 214 -12.01 -15.42 -3.21
CA VAL A 214 -12.63 -16.20 -4.29
C VAL A 214 -13.48 -15.28 -5.16
N ALA A 215 -13.43 -15.49 -6.47
CA ALA A 215 -14.25 -14.79 -7.43
C ALA A 215 -14.74 -15.73 -8.55
N GLU A 216 -15.78 -15.33 -9.26
CA GLU A 216 -16.06 -15.88 -10.58
C GLU A 216 -15.00 -15.35 -11.56
N THR A 217 -14.36 -16.23 -12.32
CA THR A 217 -13.28 -15.86 -13.26
C THR A 217 -13.68 -14.72 -14.21
N LYS A 218 -14.93 -14.73 -14.67
CA LYS A 218 -15.49 -13.70 -15.58
C LYS A 218 -15.73 -12.34 -14.92
N LYS A 219 -15.72 -12.26 -13.58
CA LYS A 219 -15.97 -11.05 -12.80
C LYS A 219 -14.68 -10.43 -12.26
N LEU A 220 -13.51 -10.97 -12.59
CA LEU A 220 -12.24 -10.34 -12.19
C LEU A 220 -12.15 -8.93 -12.75
N LEU A 221 -11.82 -8.00 -11.87
CA LEU A 221 -11.60 -6.61 -12.19
C LEU A 221 -10.12 -6.35 -12.49
N SER A 222 -9.87 -5.37 -13.35
CA SER A 222 -8.53 -4.88 -13.68
C SER A 222 -8.35 -3.46 -13.17
N ALA A 223 -7.15 -3.14 -12.67
CA ALA A 223 -6.78 -1.81 -12.16
C ALA A 223 -6.58 -0.80 -13.29
N LYS A 224 -7.55 -0.68 -14.20
CA LYS A 224 -7.52 0.22 -15.36
C LYS A 224 -8.74 1.13 -15.39
N ALA A 225 -8.52 2.44 -15.39
CA ALA A 225 -9.56 3.39 -15.71
C ALA A 225 -9.90 3.29 -17.21
N GLN A 226 -11.14 2.92 -17.52
CA GLN A 226 -11.62 2.72 -18.89
C GLN A 226 -12.91 3.49 -19.13
N GLY A 227 -13.17 3.83 -20.39
CA GLY A 227 -14.41 4.52 -20.81
C GLY A 227 -14.30 6.03 -20.67
N GLU A 228 -14.30 6.72 -21.81
CA GLU A 228 -14.36 8.18 -21.84
C GLU A 228 -15.70 8.66 -21.24
N GLY A 229 -15.61 9.59 -20.28
CA GLY A 229 -16.80 10.09 -19.58
C GLY A 229 -17.17 9.32 -18.31
N ASN A 230 -16.50 8.22 -17.99
CA ASN A 230 -16.69 7.52 -16.72
C ASN A 230 -16.21 8.39 -15.54
N VAL A 231 -16.91 8.25 -14.41
CA VAL A 231 -16.63 9.04 -13.20
C VAL A 231 -15.65 8.27 -12.32
N LEU A 232 -14.63 8.98 -11.82
CA LEU A 232 -13.75 8.49 -10.76
C LEU A 232 -14.31 8.97 -9.42
N LEU A 233 -14.50 8.03 -8.50
CA LEU A 233 -14.96 8.30 -7.14
C LEU A 233 -13.82 8.05 -6.16
N LEU A 234 -13.55 9.01 -5.27
CA LEU A 234 -12.69 8.83 -4.12
C LEU A 234 -13.58 8.47 -2.93
N ALA A 235 -13.41 7.27 -2.39
CA ALA A 235 -14.15 6.76 -1.25
C ALA A 235 -13.22 6.27 -0.15
N GLY A 236 -13.54 6.55 1.10
CA GLY A 236 -12.74 6.13 2.25
C GLY A 236 -12.91 7.06 3.44
N ALA A 237 -12.06 6.86 4.45
CA ALA A 237 -11.97 7.75 5.60
C ALA A 237 -11.14 9.00 5.26
N ASP A 238 -11.32 10.06 6.07
CA ASP A 238 -10.42 11.21 6.04
C ASP A 238 -9.00 10.77 6.37
N THR A 239 -8.04 11.25 5.60
CA THR A 239 -6.62 10.95 5.82
C THR A 239 -6.00 11.96 6.78
N GLY A 240 -5.27 11.44 7.79
CA GLY A 240 -4.40 12.24 8.65
C GLY A 240 -3.02 12.46 8.03
N ARG A 241 -2.07 12.79 8.90
CA ARG A 241 -0.65 12.91 8.52
C ARG A 241 0.17 11.66 8.84
N ASP A 242 -0.47 10.64 9.40
CA ASP A 242 0.16 9.37 9.72
C ASP A 242 0.54 8.64 8.43
N GLY A 243 1.68 7.98 8.44
CA GLY A 243 2.15 7.20 7.30
C GLY A 243 2.78 8.00 6.16
N ILE A 244 2.97 9.32 6.30
CA ILE A 244 3.71 10.10 5.30
C ILE A 244 5.13 9.56 5.19
N HIS A 245 5.58 9.21 3.99
CA HIS A 245 6.83 8.51 3.70
C HIS A 245 7.01 7.16 4.42
N GLY A 246 5.93 6.58 4.98
CA GLY A 246 5.99 5.39 5.81
C GLY A 246 6.63 4.21 5.12
N ALA A 247 5.92 3.57 4.20
CA ALA A 247 6.40 2.34 3.57
C ALA A 247 7.71 2.55 2.79
N SER A 248 7.81 3.57 1.93
CA SER A 248 9.00 3.84 1.13
C SER A 248 10.18 4.32 1.97
N GLY A 249 9.94 5.16 2.96
CA GLY A 249 10.98 5.68 3.85
C GLY A 249 11.51 4.63 4.82
N LEU A 250 10.64 3.84 5.43
CA LEU A 250 11.03 2.81 6.39
C LEU A 250 11.77 1.64 5.72
N ALA A 251 11.32 1.19 4.57
CA ALA A 251 11.95 0.09 3.84
C ALA A 251 13.31 0.45 3.23
N SER A 252 13.63 1.73 3.08
CA SER A 252 14.84 2.20 2.41
C SER A 252 15.93 2.66 3.36
N ARG A 253 15.69 2.69 4.68
CA ARG A 253 16.67 3.12 5.69
C ARG A 253 17.44 1.94 6.26
N THR A 254 18.75 2.11 6.36
CA THR A 254 19.69 1.09 6.86
C THR A 254 20.10 1.26 8.32
N ASP A 255 19.58 2.26 9.03
CA ASP A 255 19.97 2.54 10.41
C ASP A 255 18.91 2.00 11.40
N PRO A 256 19.17 0.84 12.05
CA PRO A 256 18.16 0.13 12.84
C PRO A 256 17.93 0.68 14.25
N GLU A 257 18.89 1.41 14.82
CA GLU A 257 18.85 1.68 16.27
C GLU A 257 18.42 3.11 16.65
N ALA A 258 18.41 4.02 15.73
CA ALA A 258 18.51 5.40 16.13
C ALA A 258 17.20 6.14 16.33
N ARG A 259 15.98 5.67 16.17
CA ARG A 259 14.85 6.59 16.36
C ARG A 259 13.45 5.98 16.21
N PHE A 260 13.16 4.86 16.82
CA PHE A 260 11.79 4.29 16.79
C PHE A 260 10.73 5.30 17.24
N GLU A 261 10.98 6.07 18.29
CA GLU A 261 10.03 7.08 18.77
C GLU A 261 9.77 8.20 17.75
N GLU A 262 10.82 8.69 17.09
CA GLU A 262 10.70 9.73 16.06
C GLU A 262 10.03 9.20 14.78
N MET A 263 10.07 7.88 14.54
CA MET A 263 9.51 7.24 13.35
C MET A 263 8.05 6.78 13.51
N ARG A 264 7.51 6.79 14.73
CA ARG A 264 6.11 6.40 14.98
C ARG A 264 5.10 7.09 14.06
N PRO A 265 5.18 8.40 13.78
CA PRO A 265 4.26 9.05 12.86
C PRO A 265 4.34 8.57 11.41
N ALA A 266 5.40 7.87 11.02
CA ALA A 266 5.54 7.26 9.70
C ALA A 266 4.78 5.92 9.56
N VAL A 267 4.34 5.33 10.67
CA VAL A 267 3.52 4.12 10.64
C VAL A 267 2.07 4.49 10.32
N GLN A 268 1.51 3.85 9.32
CA GLN A 268 0.10 4.05 8.96
C GLN A 268 -0.83 3.49 10.03
N VAL A 269 -1.92 4.20 10.29
CA VAL A 269 -3.01 3.74 11.16
C VAL A 269 -4.20 3.40 10.28
N GLY A 270 -4.55 2.13 10.21
CA GLY A 270 -5.69 1.65 9.43
C GLY A 270 -7.03 1.91 10.13
N ASN A 271 -8.11 1.95 9.35
CA ASN A 271 -9.48 2.00 9.85
C ASN A 271 -10.25 0.75 9.40
N PRO A 272 -10.21 -0.34 10.18
CA PRO A 272 -10.79 -1.61 9.76
C PRO A 272 -12.32 -1.56 9.60
N VAL A 273 -13.01 -0.71 10.36
CA VAL A 273 -14.47 -0.54 10.22
C VAL A 273 -14.80 0.11 8.87
N MET A 274 -14.07 1.16 8.49
CA MET A 274 -14.27 1.80 7.19
C MET A 274 -13.87 0.85 6.05
N GLU A 275 -12.80 0.09 6.21
CA GLU A 275 -12.37 -0.88 5.21
C GLU A 275 -13.40 -2.01 5.04
N LYS A 276 -14.05 -2.46 6.12
CA LYS A 276 -15.18 -3.40 6.03
C LYS A 276 -16.30 -2.84 5.16
N LEU A 277 -16.69 -1.59 5.38
CA LEU A 277 -17.74 -0.95 4.58
C LEU A 277 -17.34 -0.82 3.10
N LEU A 278 -16.08 -0.45 2.83
CA LEU A 278 -15.56 -0.37 1.47
C LEU A 278 -15.52 -1.74 0.78
N MET A 279 -15.09 -2.76 1.50
CA MET A 279 -15.02 -4.14 1.01
C MET A 279 -16.40 -4.62 0.53
N GLU A 280 -17.43 -4.46 1.37
CA GLU A 280 -18.78 -4.86 1.03
C GLU A 280 -19.35 -4.05 -0.16
N ALA A 281 -19.18 -2.72 -0.12
CA ALA A 281 -19.66 -1.85 -1.19
C ALA A 281 -18.96 -2.14 -2.53
N CYS A 282 -17.64 -2.35 -2.52
CA CYS A 282 -16.88 -2.69 -3.74
C CYS A 282 -17.31 -4.05 -4.29
N TYR A 283 -17.54 -5.03 -3.42
CA TYR A 283 -17.97 -6.36 -3.83
C TYR A 283 -19.39 -6.33 -4.44
N GLU A 284 -20.32 -5.59 -3.84
CA GLU A 284 -21.67 -5.40 -4.40
C GLU A 284 -21.62 -4.70 -5.76
N LEU A 285 -20.76 -3.69 -5.94
CA LEU A 285 -20.59 -3.00 -7.22
C LEU A 285 -19.96 -3.88 -8.30
N ALA A 286 -19.17 -4.88 -7.93
CA ALA A 286 -18.53 -5.84 -8.85
C ALA A 286 -19.45 -7.01 -9.22
N SER A 287 -20.52 -7.24 -8.47
CA SER A 287 -21.45 -8.36 -8.63
C SER A 287 -22.50 -8.11 -9.69
#